data_5bd046c1a505f209652ecbfacf5b7369
#
_entry.id   5bd046c1a505f209652ecbfacf5b7369
#
_cell.length_a   1.000
_cell.length_b   1.000
_cell.length_c   1.000
_cell.angle_alpha   90.00
_cell.angle_beta   90.00
_cell.angle_gamma   90.00
#
_symmetry.space_group_name_H-M   'P 1'
#
loop_
_entity.id
_entity.type
_entity.pdbx_description
1 polymer ?
#
loop_
_entity_poly.entity_id
_entity_poly.type
_entity_poly.pdbx_seq_one_letter_code
_entity_poly.pdbx_strand_id
1 'polypeptide(L)'
;MRIIAGVAKGRNLGSVADATRPTSDRAREGLFSSLTSEFGTFEGLRVLDLFAGSGAIGLESLSRGASLVHVVEKDDQAIKTIEANYELVKKANPHGKLQIFGMSVERFLNDQPKEKYHLIYIDPPYDFSNQEVEDTLSKLHDHEFLNSDAFIAVERNTRMDQFIWPDAFIPARERNYGQATIYYANFQP
;
A
#
# COMPACT_ATOMS: atom_id res chain seq x y z
N MET A 1 0.34 -10.28 13.85
CA MET A 1 0.62 -8.95 13.28
C MET A 1 -0.15 -7.90 14.06
N ARG A 2 0.37 -6.69 14.26
CA ARG A 2 -0.30 -5.63 15.06
C ARG A 2 -0.16 -4.26 14.42
N ILE A 3 -1.05 -3.34 14.75
CA ILE A 3 -0.91 -1.92 14.43
C ILE A 3 0.24 -1.32 15.26
N ILE A 4 1.14 -0.61 14.59
CA ILE A 4 2.40 -0.11 15.16
C ILE A 4 2.20 1.25 15.82
N ALA A 5 1.42 2.15 15.18
CA ALA A 5 1.24 3.53 15.65
C ALA A 5 -0.18 4.06 15.39
N GLY A 6 -0.44 5.29 15.83
CA GLY A 6 -1.71 5.97 15.65
C GLY A 6 -2.77 5.55 16.67
N VAL A 7 -4.03 5.91 16.37
CA VAL A 7 -5.16 5.75 17.30
C VAL A 7 -5.47 4.29 17.65
N ALA A 8 -5.15 3.34 16.73
CA ALA A 8 -5.39 1.92 16.93
C ALA A 8 -4.12 1.15 17.37
N LYS A 9 -3.05 1.84 17.79
CA LYS A 9 -1.77 1.22 18.21
C LYS A 9 -1.98 0.03 19.14
N GLY A 10 -1.27 -1.06 18.85
CA GLY A 10 -1.25 -2.29 19.68
C GLY A 10 -2.40 -3.26 19.38
N ARG A 11 -3.37 -2.91 18.52
CA ARG A 11 -4.44 -3.84 18.13
C ARG A 11 -3.86 -4.96 17.27
N ASN A 12 -4.20 -6.19 17.62
CA ASN A 12 -3.81 -7.36 16.86
C ASN A 12 -4.70 -7.51 15.62
N LEU A 13 -4.06 -7.66 14.47
CA LEU A 13 -4.72 -7.95 13.19
C LEU A 13 -4.59 -9.44 12.87
N GLY A 14 -5.65 -10.00 12.30
CA GLY A 14 -5.63 -11.32 11.69
C GLY A 14 -4.73 -11.33 10.44
N SER A 15 -4.17 -12.50 10.13
CA SER A 15 -3.47 -12.78 8.88
C SER A 15 -4.34 -13.62 7.96
N VAL A 16 -4.10 -13.55 6.67
CA VAL A 16 -4.71 -14.46 5.70
C VAL A 16 -4.14 -15.86 5.95
N ALA A 17 -5.01 -16.86 6.06
CA ALA A 17 -4.58 -18.26 6.11
C ALA A 17 -3.86 -18.58 4.79
N ASP A 18 -2.77 -19.32 4.86
CA ASP A 18 -1.95 -19.71 3.70
C ASP A 18 -1.29 -18.57 2.91
N ALA A 19 -1.32 -17.32 3.42
CA ALA A 19 -0.50 -16.26 2.85
C ALA A 19 0.98 -16.68 2.93
N THR A 20 1.59 -16.86 1.77
CA THR A 20 2.95 -17.38 1.63
C THR A 20 3.99 -16.50 2.32
N ARG A 21 3.65 -15.24 2.64
CA ARG A 21 4.46 -14.36 3.48
C ARG A 21 3.74 -13.05 3.86
N PRO A 22 3.37 -12.81 5.13
CA PRO A 22 3.06 -11.47 5.57
C PRO A 22 4.35 -10.64 5.54
N THR A 23 4.29 -9.41 5.03
CA THR A 23 5.36 -8.41 5.22
C THR A 23 5.77 -8.41 6.67
N SER A 24 7.04 -8.68 6.97
CA SER A 24 7.50 -8.83 8.34
C SER A 24 7.21 -7.55 9.13
N ASP A 25 6.97 -7.67 10.44
CA ASP A 25 6.77 -6.49 11.30
C ASP A 25 7.93 -5.50 11.16
N ARG A 26 9.16 -5.99 10.99
CA ARG A 26 10.35 -5.17 10.75
C ARG A 26 10.32 -4.41 9.41
N ALA A 27 9.90 -5.06 8.33
CA ALA A 27 9.78 -4.40 7.03
C ALA A 27 8.69 -3.33 7.08
N ARG A 28 7.57 -3.62 7.73
CA ARG A 28 6.47 -2.68 7.95
C ARG A 28 6.87 -1.48 8.82
N GLU A 29 7.61 -1.70 9.91
CA GLU A 29 8.20 -0.63 10.72
C GLU A 29 9.13 0.26 9.90
N GLY A 30 10.00 -0.33 9.08
CA GLY A 30 10.91 0.38 8.19
C GLY A 30 10.19 1.15 7.10
N LEU A 31 9.16 0.57 6.47
CA LEU A 31 8.30 1.24 5.51
C LEU A 31 7.67 2.50 6.15
N PHE A 32 6.98 2.36 7.27
CA PHE A 32 6.31 3.49 7.91
C PHE A 32 7.28 4.52 8.48
N SER A 33 8.50 4.13 8.89
CA SER A 33 9.56 5.07 9.22
C SER A 33 9.98 5.92 8.01
N SER A 34 10.15 5.28 6.85
CA SER A 34 10.47 5.97 5.59
C SER A 34 9.34 6.91 5.16
N LEU A 35 8.08 6.45 5.23
CA LEU A 35 6.91 7.26 4.88
C LEU A 35 6.70 8.44 5.85
N THR A 36 6.95 8.24 7.14
CA THR A 36 6.89 9.35 8.12
C THR A 36 7.98 10.38 7.86
N SER A 37 9.16 9.96 7.44
CA SER A 37 10.25 10.87 7.03
C SER A 37 9.88 11.68 5.79
N GLU A 38 9.07 11.11 4.87
CA GLU A 38 8.64 11.78 3.64
C GLU A 38 7.53 12.79 3.89
N PHE A 39 6.47 12.35 4.53
CA PHE A 39 5.25 13.15 4.70
C PHE A 39 5.20 13.97 6.00
N GLY A 40 6.06 13.67 6.97
CA GLY A 40 5.96 14.22 8.34
C GLY A 40 4.76 13.68 9.13
N THR A 41 3.57 13.71 8.55
CA THR A 41 2.32 13.21 9.13
C THR A 41 1.51 12.44 8.09
N PHE A 42 0.63 11.55 8.58
CA PHE A 42 -0.37 10.90 7.73
C PHE A 42 -1.71 11.66 7.71
N GLU A 43 -1.87 12.69 8.53
CA GLU A 43 -3.11 13.46 8.58
C GLU A 43 -3.44 14.06 7.20
N GLY A 44 -4.66 13.81 6.74
CA GLY A 44 -5.14 14.30 5.45
C GLY A 44 -4.69 13.49 4.24
N LEU A 45 -3.73 12.57 4.36
CA LEU A 45 -3.27 11.77 3.23
C LEU A 45 -4.39 10.87 2.70
N ARG A 46 -4.40 10.71 1.38
CA ARG A 46 -5.18 9.70 0.66
C ARG A 46 -4.22 8.60 0.23
N VAL A 47 -4.51 7.37 0.65
CA VAL A 47 -3.63 6.21 0.49
C VAL A 47 -4.31 5.16 -0.38
N LEU A 48 -3.57 4.61 -1.33
CA LEU A 48 -3.96 3.46 -2.14
C LEU A 48 -3.04 2.28 -1.84
N ASP A 49 -3.61 1.18 -1.38
CA ASP A 49 -2.92 -0.07 -1.07
C ASP A 49 -3.33 -1.11 -2.11
N LEU A 50 -2.46 -1.36 -3.08
CA LEU A 50 -2.65 -2.33 -4.14
C LEU A 50 -2.08 -3.69 -3.73
N PHE A 51 -2.84 -4.76 -3.98
CA PHE A 51 -2.54 -6.13 -3.51
C PHE A 51 -2.55 -6.21 -1.97
N ALA A 52 -3.62 -5.71 -1.35
CA ALA A 52 -3.65 -5.36 0.07
C ALA A 52 -3.52 -6.56 1.04
N GLY A 53 -3.76 -7.80 0.59
CA GLY A 53 -3.65 -8.99 1.42
C GLY A 53 -4.52 -8.92 2.68
N SER A 54 -3.92 -8.77 3.85
CA SER A 54 -4.63 -8.61 5.12
C SER A 54 -5.07 -7.15 5.41
N GLY A 55 -4.74 -6.20 4.53
CA GLY A 55 -4.99 -4.78 4.70
C GLY A 55 -4.06 -4.08 5.70
N ALA A 56 -2.95 -4.70 6.04
CA ALA A 56 -2.08 -4.20 7.12
C ALA A 56 -1.53 -2.80 6.86
N ILE A 57 -1.15 -2.49 5.62
CA ILE A 57 -0.59 -1.19 5.24
C ILE A 57 -1.68 -0.13 5.23
N GLY A 58 -2.81 -0.41 4.58
CA GLY A 58 -3.95 0.49 4.59
C GLY A 58 -4.48 0.80 5.99
N LEU A 59 -4.63 -0.23 6.84
CA LEU A 59 -5.12 -0.08 8.21
C LEU A 59 -4.14 0.66 9.13
N GLU A 60 -2.85 0.44 8.96
CA GLU A 60 -1.81 1.20 9.66
C GLU A 60 -1.84 2.68 9.25
N SER A 61 -1.99 2.96 7.94
CA SER A 61 -2.12 4.32 7.41
C SER A 61 -3.36 5.03 7.99
N LEU A 62 -4.50 4.33 8.04
CA LEU A 62 -5.73 4.82 8.66
C LEU A 62 -5.53 5.13 10.14
N SER A 63 -4.86 4.24 10.88
CA SER A 63 -4.55 4.42 12.30
C SER A 63 -3.68 5.64 12.57
N ARG A 64 -2.80 5.97 11.63
CA ARG A 64 -1.88 7.12 11.70
C ARG A 64 -2.51 8.45 11.28
N GLY A 65 -3.74 8.46 10.77
CA GLY A 65 -4.49 9.67 10.47
C GLY A 65 -4.80 9.90 8.99
N ALA A 66 -4.52 8.95 8.10
CA ALA A 66 -4.93 9.05 6.70
C ALA A 66 -6.43 9.33 6.60
N SER A 67 -6.81 10.33 5.79
CA SER A 67 -8.21 10.76 5.63
C SER A 67 -9.04 9.80 4.80
N LEU A 68 -8.39 9.15 3.82
CA LEU A 68 -8.99 8.16 2.95
C LEU A 68 -7.98 7.05 2.66
N VAL A 69 -8.42 5.82 2.81
CA VAL A 69 -7.63 4.64 2.46
C VAL A 69 -8.47 3.76 1.55
N HIS A 70 -7.98 3.52 0.34
CA HIS A 70 -8.53 2.52 -0.56
C HIS A 70 -7.61 1.30 -0.59
N VAL A 71 -8.18 0.13 -0.41
CA VAL A 71 -7.47 -1.14 -0.47
C VAL A 71 -8.05 -2.00 -1.58
N VAL A 72 -7.21 -2.52 -2.45
CA VAL A 72 -7.59 -3.34 -3.60
C VAL A 72 -7.09 -4.76 -3.38
N GLU A 73 -8.00 -5.70 -3.35
CA GLU A 73 -7.71 -7.13 -3.16
C GLU A 73 -8.71 -7.98 -3.95
N LYS A 74 -8.23 -9.04 -4.61
CA LYS A 74 -9.08 -9.92 -5.41
C LYS A 74 -9.48 -11.22 -4.71
N ASP A 75 -8.72 -11.63 -3.69
CA ASP A 75 -8.94 -12.88 -2.98
C ASP A 75 -10.02 -12.72 -1.92
N ASP A 76 -11.10 -13.50 -2.02
CA ASP A 76 -12.26 -13.42 -1.14
C ASP A 76 -11.91 -13.69 0.34
N GLN A 77 -10.91 -14.54 0.62
CA GLN A 77 -10.49 -14.84 1.99
C GLN A 77 -9.69 -13.67 2.58
N ALA A 78 -8.84 -13.03 1.76
CA ALA A 78 -8.13 -11.84 2.14
C ALA A 78 -9.09 -10.67 2.39
N ILE A 79 -10.10 -10.48 1.53
CA ILE A 79 -11.15 -9.45 1.71
C ILE A 79 -11.86 -9.63 3.05
N LYS A 80 -12.30 -10.85 3.41
CA LYS A 80 -12.91 -11.14 4.72
C LYS A 80 -11.95 -10.82 5.88
N THR A 81 -10.66 -11.07 5.68
CA THR A 81 -9.65 -10.74 6.69
C THR A 81 -9.50 -9.22 6.84
N ILE A 82 -9.49 -8.45 5.71
CA ILE A 82 -9.47 -6.99 5.75
C ILE A 82 -10.70 -6.45 6.49
N GLU A 83 -11.90 -6.95 6.18
CA GLU A 83 -13.14 -6.55 6.83
C GLU A 83 -13.09 -6.76 8.34
N ALA A 84 -12.69 -7.95 8.78
CA ALA A 84 -12.54 -8.27 10.20
C ALA A 84 -11.49 -7.37 10.89
N ASN A 85 -10.36 -7.13 10.25
CA ASN A 85 -9.31 -6.25 10.74
C ASN A 85 -9.77 -4.78 10.80
N TYR A 86 -10.52 -4.34 9.80
CA TYR A 86 -11.07 -2.99 9.77
C TYR A 86 -12.05 -2.75 10.92
N GLU A 87 -12.93 -3.71 11.24
CA GLU A 87 -13.82 -3.60 12.40
C GLU A 87 -13.05 -3.47 13.73
N LEU A 88 -11.86 -4.08 13.84
CA LEU A 88 -11.00 -3.88 15.00
C LEU A 88 -10.44 -2.45 15.05
N VAL A 89 -9.97 -1.93 13.92
CA VAL A 89 -9.40 -0.57 13.84
C VAL A 89 -10.49 0.49 14.04
N LYS A 90 -11.69 0.31 13.49
CA LYS A 90 -12.85 1.21 13.67
C LYS A 90 -13.20 1.46 15.14
N LYS A 91 -13.03 0.46 16.02
CA LYS A 91 -13.25 0.61 17.46
C LYS A 91 -12.32 1.63 18.14
N ALA A 92 -11.24 2.03 17.46
CA ALA A 92 -10.37 3.10 17.93
C ALA A 92 -10.76 4.49 17.40
N ASN A 93 -11.85 4.57 16.64
CA ASN A 93 -12.44 5.80 16.14
C ASN A 93 -11.47 6.65 15.27
N PRO A 94 -10.85 6.07 14.21
CA PRO A 94 -10.01 6.82 13.31
C PRO A 94 -10.81 7.91 12.59
N HIS A 95 -10.19 9.06 12.33
CA HIS A 95 -10.86 10.18 11.64
C HIS A 95 -11.14 9.90 10.16
N GLY A 96 -10.32 9.07 9.53
CA GLY A 96 -10.43 8.74 8.11
C GLY A 96 -11.40 7.59 7.83
N LYS A 97 -11.52 7.27 6.54
CA LYS A 97 -12.36 6.16 6.03
C LYS A 97 -11.50 5.17 5.27
N LEU A 98 -11.88 3.89 5.36
CA LEU A 98 -11.31 2.84 4.52
C LEU A 98 -12.42 2.28 3.62
N GLN A 99 -12.09 2.09 2.34
CA GLN A 99 -12.94 1.42 1.36
C GLN A 99 -12.19 0.22 0.76
N ILE A 100 -12.89 -0.90 0.67
CA ILE A 100 -12.37 -2.15 0.11
C ILE A 100 -12.91 -2.31 -1.31
N PHE A 101 -12.01 -2.58 -2.27
CA PHE A 101 -12.33 -2.90 -3.66
C PHE A 101 -12.02 -4.37 -3.91
N GLY A 102 -13.06 -5.21 -3.88
CA GLY A 102 -12.99 -6.64 -4.14
C GLY A 102 -12.83 -6.95 -5.62
N MET A 103 -11.65 -6.65 -6.19
CA MET A 103 -11.36 -6.86 -7.62
C MET A 103 -9.86 -6.92 -7.89
N SER A 104 -9.46 -7.31 -9.11
CA SER A 104 -8.06 -7.24 -9.51
C SER A 104 -7.58 -5.79 -9.62
N VAL A 105 -6.27 -5.57 -9.39
CA VAL A 105 -5.62 -4.26 -9.57
C VAL A 105 -5.81 -3.76 -11.01
N GLU A 106 -5.69 -4.65 -12.00
CA GLU A 106 -5.90 -4.30 -13.39
C GLU A 106 -7.31 -3.73 -13.65
N ARG A 107 -8.35 -4.39 -13.10
CA ARG A 107 -9.73 -3.90 -13.23
C ARG A 107 -9.92 -2.57 -12.52
N PHE A 108 -9.38 -2.41 -11.32
CA PHE A 108 -9.45 -1.17 -10.56
C PHE A 108 -8.82 0.01 -11.31
N LEU A 109 -7.65 -0.20 -11.92
CA LEU A 109 -6.92 0.83 -12.66
C LEU A 109 -7.52 1.16 -14.04
N ASN A 110 -8.38 0.30 -14.58
CA ASN A 110 -9.09 0.59 -15.84
C ASN A 110 -10.34 1.46 -15.62
N ASP A 111 -10.83 1.57 -14.38
CA ASP A 111 -11.92 2.47 -14.03
C ASP A 111 -11.38 3.91 -13.86
N GLN A 112 -12.24 4.91 -14.06
CA GLN A 112 -11.86 6.31 -13.80
C GLN A 112 -11.65 6.52 -12.31
N PRO A 113 -10.53 7.12 -11.87
CA PRO A 113 -10.30 7.36 -10.46
C PRO A 113 -11.31 8.38 -9.94
N LYS A 114 -11.89 8.06 -8.78
CA LYS A 114 -12.72 9.00 -8.03
C LYS A 114 -11.88 9.90 -7.13
N GLU A 115 -10.64 9.50 -6.88
CA GLU A 115 -9.71 10.15 -5.97
C GLU A 115 -8.29 10.10 -6.52
N LYS A 116 -7.50 11.14 -6.25
CA LYS A 116 -6.05 11.15 -6.46
C LYS A 116 -5.35 10.87 -5.13
N TYR A 117 -4.29 10.04 -5.15
CA TYR A 117 -3.62 9.56 -3.95
C TYR A 117 -2.27 10.23 -3.75
N HIS A 118 -1.92 10.47 -2.48
CA HIS A 118 -0.60 10.97 -2.05
C HIS A 118 0.38 9.80 -1.83
N LEU A 119 -0.12 8.67 -1.37
CA LEU A 119 0.68 7.46 -1.17
C LEU A 119 0.06 6.29 -1.93
N ILE A 120 0.87 5.62 -2.73
CA ILE A 120 0.53 4.36 -3.37
C ILE A 120 1.51 3.29 -2.89
N TYR A 121 1.00 2.21 -2.33
CA TYR A 121 1.77 1.03 -1.96
C TYR A 121 1.41 -0.13 -2.88
N ILE A 122 2.43 -0.84 -3.37
CA ILE A 122 2.31 -1.92 -4.36
C ILE A 122 3.14 -3.10 -3.85
N ASP A 123 2.48 -4.17 -3.40
CA ASP A 123 3.12 -5.42 -2.95
C ASP A 123 2.53 -6.61 -3.73
N PRO A 124 2.92 -6.78 -5.00
CA PRO A 124 2.33 -7.79 -5.86
C PRO A 124 2.83 -9.19 -5.49
N PRO A 125 2.09 -10.26 -5.87
CA PRO A 125 2.52 -11.63 -5.67
C PRO A 125 3.83 -11.93 -6.41
N TYR A 126 4.53 -13.00 -6.01
CA TYR A 126 5.87 -13.33 -6.52
C TYR A 126 5.93 -13.66 -8.02
N ASP A 127 4.85 -14.14 -8.59
CA ASP A 127 4.71 -14.42 -10.02
C ASP A 127 4.42 -13.19 -10.88
N PHE A 128 4.22 -12.02 -10.23
CA PHE A 128 3.99 -10.76 -10.92
C PHE A 128 5.32 -10.24 -11.49
N SER A 129 5.42 -10.16 -12.80
CA SER A 129 6.64 -9.79 -13.52
C SER A 129 7.01 -8.31 -13.32
N ASN A 130 8.24 -7.93 -13.67
CA ASN A 130 8.65 -6.54 -13.68
C ASN A 130 7.86 -5.72 -14.70
N GLN A 131 7.56 -6.29 -15.86
CA GLN A 131 6.73 -5.64 -16.88
C GLN A 131 5.33 -5.30 -16.35
N GLU A 132 4.70 -6.22 -15.59
CA GLU A 132 3.39 -5.95 -14.99
C GLU A 132 3.46 -4.86 -13.92
N VAL A 133 4.58 -4.72 -13.19
CA VAL A 133 4.81 -3.57 -12.27
C VAL A 133 4.90 -2.28 -13.06
N GLU A 134 5.69 -2.25 -14.15
CA GLU A 134 5.88 -1.09 -15.02
C GLU A 134 4.55 -0.66 -15.67
N ASP A 135 3.75 -1.63 -16.14
CA ASP A 135 2.41 -1.39 -16.70
C ASP A 135 1.44 -0.84 -15.63
N THR A 136 1.54 -1.33 -14.38
CA THR A 136 0.74 -0.83 -13.25
C THR A 136 1.08 0.64 -12.95
N LEU A 137 2.38 0.97 -12.91
CA LEU A 137 2.86 2.33 -12.69
C LEU A 137 2.43 3.27 -13.83
N SER A 138 2.54 2.82 -15.07
CA SER A 138 2.09 3.58 -16.25
C SER A 138 0.58 3.86 -16.19
N LYS A 139 -0.24 2.85 -15.85
CA LYS A 139 -1.69 3.03 -15.70
C LYS A 139 -2.05 4.00 -14.56
N LEU A 140 -1.32 3.98 -13.44
CA LEU A 140 -1.52 4.95 -12.36
C LEU A 140 -1.32 6.39 -12.82
N HIS A 141 -0.33 6.62 -13.67
CA HIS A 141 -0.08 7.92 -14.29
C HIS A 141 -1.14 8.27 -15.35
N ASP A 142 -1.31 7.41 -16.36
CA ASP A 142 -2.13 7.67 -17.55
C ASP A 142 -3.61 7.87 -17.22
N HIS A 143 -4.09 7.19 -16.17
CA HIS A 143 -5.46 7.29 -15.68
C HIS A 143 -5.63 8.28 -14.51
N GLU A 144 -4.62 9.13 -14.23
CA GLU A 144 -4.67 10.24 -13.28
C GLU A 144 -4.96 9.86 -11.83
N PHE A 145 -4.47 8.68 -11.34
CA PHE A 145 -4.60 8.27 -9.94
C PHE A 145 -3.68 9.04 -8.98
N LEU A 146 -2.71 9.79 -9.49
CA LEU A 146 -1.65 10.38 -8.70
C LEU A 146 -1.94 11.84 -8.36
N ASN A 147 -1.74 12.22 -7.09
CA ASN A 147 -1.66 13.62 -6.72
C ASN A 147 -0.31 14.19 -7.18
N SER A 148 -0.20 15.50 -7.35
CA SER A 148 1.03 16.14 -7.86
C SER A 148 2.27 15.89 -7.00
N ASP A 149 2.08 15.58 -5.72
CA ASP A 149 3.11 15.23 -4.74
C ASP A 149 3.09 13.75 -4.34
N ALA A 150 2.58 12.88 -5.23
CA ALA A 150 2.44 11.47 -4.90
C ALA A 150 3.79 10.78 -4.70
N PHE A 151 3.83 9.92 -3.69
CA PHE A 151 4.96 9.07 -3.35
C PHE A 151 4.57 7.61 -3.49
N ILE A 152 5.38 6.86 -4.19
CA ILE A 152 5.12 5.47 -4.53
C ILE A 152 6.10 4.57 -3.78
N ALA A 153 5.61 3.48 -3.20
CA ALA A 153 6.42 2.44 -2.59
C ALA A 153 6.07 1.08 -3.22
N VAL A 154 7.05 0.43 -3.84
CA VAL A 154 6.90 -0.88 -4.48
C VAL A 154 7.73 -1.90 -3.74
N GLU A 155 7.10 -2.93 -3.19
CA GLU A 155 7.78 -4.05 -2.56
C GLU A 155 8.03 -5.17 -3.58
N ARG A 156 9.27 -5.69 -3.61
CA ARG A 156 9.67 -6.81 -4.46
C ARG A 156 10.54 -7.80 -3.67
N ASN A 157 10.59 -9.04 -4.12
CA ASN A 157 11.57 -9.98 -3.58
C ASN A 157 12.98 -9.51 -3.94
N THR A 158 13.89 -9.49 -2.96
CA THR A 158 15.30 -9.06 -3.14
C THR A 158 16.06 -9.87 -4.19
N ARG A 159 15.59 -11.07 -4.55
CA ARG A 159 16.24 -11.92 -5.56
C ARG A 159 15.77 -11.63 -6.99
N MET A 160 14.75 -10.80 -7.15
CA MET A 160 14.28 -10.39 -8.47
C MET A 160 15.14 -9.26 -9.01
N ASP A 161 15.29 -9.22 -10.34
CA ASP A 161 15.87 -8.06 -11.00
C ASP A 161 15.01 -6.81 -10.72
N GLN A 162 15.65 -5.66 -10.71
CA GLN A 162 14.95 -4.39 -10.54
C GLN A 162 14.10 -4.10 -11.78
N PHE A 163 12.86 -3.64 -11.56
CA PHE A 163 12.02 -3.11 -12.63
C PHE A 163 12.48 -1.70 -13.03
N ILE A 164 12.02 -1.23 -14.18
CA ILE A 164 12.32 0.11 -14.69
C ILE A 164 11.20 1.07 -14.30
N TRP A 165 11.54 2.17 -13.64
CA TRP A 165 10.57 3.22 -13.37
C TRP A 165 10.18 3.91 -14.68
N PRO A 166 8.87 4.06 -15.00
CA PRO A 166 8.43 4.91 -16.11
C PRO A 166 8.86 6.37 -15.90
N ASP A 167 9.03 7.14 -16.98
CA ASP A 167 9.61 8.49 -16.98
C ASP A 167 8.92 9.49 -16.02
N ALA A 168 7.65 9.26 -15.71
CA ALA A 168 6.89 10.08 -14.76
C ALA A 168 7.30 9.88 -13.29
N PHE A 169 8.21 8.94 -12.99
CA PHE A 169 8.60 8.61 -11.62
C PHE A 169 10.11 8.82 -11.43
N ILE A 170 10.47 9.63 -10.44
CA ILE A 170 11.86 9.85 -10.06
C ILE A 170 12.21 8.93 -8.90
N PRO A 171 13.12 7.95 -9.10
CA PRO A 171 13.60 7.09 -8.02
C PRO A 171 14.16 7.92 -6.87
N ALA A 172 13.69 7.67 -5.65
CA ALA A 172 14.11 8.41 -4.46
C ALA A 172 15.09 7.60 -3.60
N ARG A 173 14.75 6.35 -3.31
CA ARG A 173 15.56 5.45 -2.47
C ARG A 173 15.10 4.00 -2.60
N GLU A 174 15.92 3.09 -2.06
CA GLU A 174 15.55 1.69 -1.82
C GLU A 174 15.93 1.27 -0.40
N ARG A 175 15.24 0.27 0.14
CA ARG A 175 15.51 -0.30 1.45
C ARG A 175 15.31 -1.81 1.43
N ASN A 176 16.31 -2.53 1.92
CA ASN A 176 16.31 -3.98 2.01
C ASN A 176 15.88 -4.45 3.41
N TYR A 177 14.92 -5.37 3.46
CA TYR A 177 14.39 -5.98 4.68
C TYR A 177 14.40 -7.51 4.56
N GLY A 178 15.60 -8.09 4.59
CA GLY A 178 15.79 -9.53 4.42
C GLY A 178 15.50 -9.99 2.99
N GLN A 179 14.37 -10.61 2.74
CA GLN A 179 13.99 -11.08 1.40
C GLN A 179 13.11 -10.09 0.64
N ALA A 180 12.76 -8.95 1.23
CA ALA A 180 12.00 -7.89 0.61
C ALA A 180 12.87 -6.65 0.37
N THR A 181 12.74 -6.06 -0.79
CA THR A 181 13.28 -4.73 -1.12
C THR A 181 12.12 -3.80 -1.41
N ILE A 182 12.08 -2.66 -0.75
CA ILE A 182 11.08 -1.62 -1.03
C ILE A 182 11.77 -0.50 -1.81
N TYR A 183 11.27 -0.25 -3.00
CA TYR A 183 11.71 0.81 -3.90
C TYR A 183 10.75 1.98 -3.77
N TYR A 184 11.29 3.20 -3.71
CA TYR A 184 10.51 4.42 -3.53
C TYR A 184 10.78 5.39 -4.68
N ALA A 185 9.73 6.07 -5.13
CA ALA A 185 9.85 7.14 -6.11
C ALA A 185 8.87 8.28 -5.83
N ASN A 186 9.25 9.48 -6.24
CA ASN A 186 8.36 10.63 -6.36
C ASN A 186 7.69 10.64 -7.72
N PHE A 187 6.43 11.01 -7.76
CA PHE A 187 5.76 11.34 -9.01
C PHE A 187 6.19 12.74 -9.47
N GLN A 188 6.46 12.88 -10.75
CA GLN A 188 6.73 14.16 -11.42
C GLN A 188 5.69 14.36 -12.53
N PRO A 189 4.69 15.26 -12.33
CA PRO A 189 3.64 15.54 -13.31
C PRO A 189 4.14 16.24 -14.58
#